data_25553b1d6dd1a1038adef2c6da4a45c0
#
_entry.id   25553b1d6dd1a1038adef2c6da4a45c0
#
_cell.length_a   1.000
_cell.length_b   1.000
_cell.length_c   1.000
_cell.angle_alpha   90.00
_cell.angle_beta   90.00
_cell.angle_gamma   90.00
#
_symmetry.space_group_name_H-M   'P 1'
#
loop_
_entity.id
_entity.type
_entity.pdbx_description
1 polymer ?
#
loop_
_entity_poly.entity_id
_entity_poly.type
_entity_poly.pdbx_seq_one_letter_code
_entity_poly.pdbx_strand_id
1 'polypeptide(L)'
;TAAEMNPRISTVAIAADNSTIAVTMNEAVYNATGGSGALQANDFALALSGGSATLASATPTSISASGNVYTLGMNISGTPSGFEQITVTPVDNSIYDATDNEASTSQLLNQAYLHDKLGPTITSTGSLAINNSTIAVTFGETVYNTSGGSGALETGDFAFALSGGTATAAAVSSIAVSGYTYTLGITL
;
A
#
# COMPACT_ATOMS: atom_id res chain seq x y z
N THR A 1 -2.20 -42.02 7.65
CA THR A 1 -3.15 -40.93 7.50
C THR A 1 -2.38 -39.66 7.74
N ALA A 2 -2.29 -38.76 6.71
CA ALA A 2 -1.79 -37.41 6.93
C ALA A 2 -2.68 -36.77 8.00
N ALA A 3 -2.07 -36.11 8.98
CA ALA A 3 -2.84 -35.33 9.94
C ALA A 3 -3.61 -34.28 9.13
N GLU A 4 -4.92 -34.35 9.17
CA GLU A 4 -5.78 -33.34 8.56
C GLU A 4 -5.47 -32.02 9.28
N MET A 5 -4.99 -31.06 8.52
CA MET A 5 -4.67 -29.73 9.08
C MET A 5 -5.93 -28.89 8.96
N ASN A 6 -6.28 -28.22 10.05
CA ASN A 6 -7.40 -27.27 10.03
C ASN A 6 -7.23 -26.25 8.89
N PRO A 7 -8.32 -25.82 8.29
CA PRO A 7 -8.29 -24.80 7.24
C PRO A 7 -7.66 -23.52 7.78
N ARG A 8 -6.76 -22.95 6.97
CA ARG A 8 -6.06 -21.70 7.32
C ARG A 8 -5.73 -20.89 6.08
N ILE A 9 -5.51 -19.62 6.28
CA ILE A 9 -4.95 -18.75 5.25
C ILE A 9 -3.49 -19.13 5.02
N SER A 10 -3.13 -19.43 3.78
CA SER A 10 -1.75 -19.74 3.36
C SER A 10 -1.03 -18.52 2.81
N THR A 11 -1.72 -17.63 2.10
CA THR A 11 -1.18 -16.36 1.60
C THR A 11 -2.28 -15.34 1.40
N VAL A 12 -1.91 -14.06 1.42
CA VAL A 12 -2.75 -12.95 0.97
C VAL A 12 -1.99 -12.07 -0.02
N ALA A 13 -2.68 -11.49 -0.99
CA ALA A 13 -2.11 -10.57 -1.97
C ALA A 13 -3.10 -9.45 -2.28
N ILE A 14 -2.60 -8.20 -2.28
CA ILE A 14 -3.41 -7.01 -2.53
C ILE A 14 -3.31 -6.64 -4.01
N ALA A 15 -4.44 -6.27 -4.63
CA ALA A 15 -4.45 -5.70 -5.96
C ALA A 15 -3.70 -4.36 -6.00
N ALA A 16 -3.04 -4.08 -7.13
CA ALA A 16 -2.19 -2.89 -7.25
C ALA A 16 -2.93 -1.56 -6.99
N ASP A 17 -4.26 -1.53 -7.16
CA ASP A 17 -5.12 -0.38 -6.89
C ASP A 17 -5.69 -0.33 -5.45
N ASN A 18 -5.34 -1.31 -4.60
CA ASN A 18 -5.86 -1.51 -3.26
C ASN A 18 -7.38 -1.78 -3.19
N SER A 19 -8.03 -2.15 -4.29
CA SER A 19 -9.48 -2.39 -4.32
C SER A 19 -9.88 -3.75 -3.76
N THR A 20 -8.98 -4.75 -3.83
CA THR A 20 -9.26 -6.12 -3.41
C THR A 20 -8.04 -6.76 -2.74
N ILE A 21 -8.32 -7.79 -1.92
CA ILE A 21 -7.31 -8.70 -1.38
C ILE A 21 -7.69 -10.13 -1.75
N ALA A 22 -6.77 -10.84 -2.38
CA ALA A 22 -6.88 -12.26 -2.65
C ALA A 22 -6.37 -13.04 -1.43
N VAL A 23 -7.18 -13.95 -0.94
CA VAL A 23 -6.91 -14.84 0.20
C VAL A 23 -6.84 -16.26 -0.32
N THR A 24 -5.69 -16.93 -0.17
CA THR A 24 -5.55 -18.34 -0.53
C THR A 24 -5.66 -19.20 0.72
N MET A 25 -6.62 -20.12 0.71
CA MET A 25 -6.73 -21.15 1.76
C MET A 25 -5.85 -22.35 1.44
N ASN A 26 -5.34 -23.03 2.48
CA ASN A 26 -4.51 -24.23 2.32
C ASN A 26 -5.26 -25.42 1.68
N GLU A 27 -6.59 -25.40 1.75
CA GLU A 27 -7.49 -26.47 1.28
C GLU A 27 -8.86 -25.92 0.86
N ALA A 28 -9.74 -26.80 0.36
CA ALA A 28 -11.12 -26.44 0.06
C ALA A 28 -11.89 -26.16 1.34
N VAL A 29 -12.65 -25.07 1.37
CA VAL A 29 -13.40 -24.61 2.53
C VAL A 29 -14.86 -24.29 2.19
N TYR A 30 -15.71 -24.35 3.18
CA TYR A 30 -17.16 -24.23 3.11
C TYR A 30 -17.68 -23.35 4.26
N ASN A 31 -18.84 -22.72 4.08
CA ASN A 31 -19.43 -21.94 5.16
C ASN A 31 -20.46 -22.70 6.02
N ALA A 32 -20.62 -23.99 5.77
CA ALA A 32 -21.42 -24.87 6.58
C ALA A 32 -20.72 -26.22 6.78
N THR A 33 -21.02 -26.88 7.88
CA THR A 33 -20.54 -28.23 8.18
C THR A 33 -21.04 -29.25 7.13
N GLY A 34 -20.38 -30.42 7.02
CA GLY A 34 -20.68 -31.44 6.03
C GLY A 34 -20.14 -31.13 4.63
N GLY A 35 -19.12 -30.29 4.52
CA GLY A 35 -18.45 -29.95 3.26
C GLY A 35 -19.39 -29.25 2.27
N SER A 36 -20.23 -28.34 2.74
CA SER A 36 -21.28 -27.72 1.93
C SER A 36 -21.33 -26.19 2.13
N GLY A 37 -21.93 -25.50 1.15
CA GLY A 37 -22.09 -24.05 1.18
C GLY A 37 -20.86 -23.30 0.68
N ALA A 38 -21.09 -22.24 -0.11
CA ALA A 38 -20.03 -21.35 -0.60
C ALA A 38 -19.75 -20.24 0.40
N LEU A 39 -18.50 -19.86 0.57
CA LEU A 39 -18.13 -18.73 1.42
C LEU A 39 -18.78 -17.44 0.94
N GLN A 40 -19.16 -16.61 1.88
CA GLN A 40 -19.73 -15.28 1.70
C GLN A 40 -18.80 -14.20 2.26
N ALA A 41 -19.02 -12.95 1.89
CA ALA A 41 -18.18 -11.84 2.33
C ALA A 41 -18.11 -11.72 3.86
N ASN A 42 -19.22 -12.01 4.55
CA ASN A 42 -19.32 -11.95 6.01
C ASN A 42 -18.65 -13.13 6.74
N ASP A 43 -18.13 -14.13 6.00
CA ASP A 43 -17.31 -15.20 6.58
C ASP A 43 -15.87 -14.73 6.84
N PHE A 44 -15.51 -13.55 6.35
CA PHE A 44 -14.24 -12.88 6.59
C PHE A 44 -14.42 -11.52 7.25
N ALA A 45 -13.50 -11.18 8.13
CA ALA A 45 -13.37 -9.85 8.71
C ALA A 45 -12.05 -9.20 8.27
N LEU A 46 -12.11 -7.91 7.96
CA LEU A 46 -10.96 -7.09 7.60
C LEU A 46 -10.67 -6.11 8.73
N ALA A 47 -9.39 -5.88 9.00
CA ALA A 47 -8.92 -4.81 9.88
C ALA A 47 -7.76 -4.08 9.21
N LEU A 48 -7.71 -2.76 9.34
CA LEU A 48 -6.64 -1.91 8.82
C LEU A 48 -5.97 -1.18 9.97
N SER A 49 -4.64 -1.17 9.97
CA SER A 49 -3.83 -0.47 10.96
C SER A 49 -2.64 0.24 10.31
N GLY A 50 -2.10 1.25 10.96
CA GLY A 50 -1.02 2.08 10.42
C GLY A 50 -1.51 3.12 9.42
N GLY A 51 -0.59 4.00 8.99
CA GLY A 51 -0.84 5.03 7.99
C GLY A 51 -2.00 5.99 8.29
N SER A 52 -2.51 6.63 7.26
CA SER A 52 -3.62 7.61 7.35
C SER A 52 -4.91 7.16 6.65
N ALA A 53 -4.85 6.15 5.80
CA ALA A 53 -6.05 5.60 5.18
C ALA A 53 -6.87 4.78 6.19
N THR A 54 -8.16 4.68 5.95
CA THR A 54 -9.10 3.98 6.82
C THR A 54 -9.91 2.95 6.04
N LEU A 55 -10.39 1.93 6.73
CA LEU A 55 -11.29 0.92 6.18
C LEU A 55 -12.74 1.30 6.53
N ALA A 56 -13.59 1.47 5.53
CA ALA A 56 -14.98 1.90 5.75
C ALA A 56 -15.87 0.80 6.34
N SER A 57 -15.49 -0.47 6.17
CA SER A 57 -16.21 -1.63 6.71
C SER A 57 -15.25 -2.76 7.02
N ALA A 58 -15.42 -3.40 8.17
CA ALA A 58 -14.72 -4.64 8.51
C ALA A 58 -15.22 -5.84 7.69
N THR A 59 -16.43 -5.80 7.16
CA THR A 59 -16.94 -6.83 6.25
C THR A 59 -16.52 -6.49 4.83
N PRO A 60 -15.91 -7.43 4.08
CA PRO A 60 -15.61 -7.24 2.67
C PRO A 60 -16.83 -6.82 1.87
N THR A 61 -16.67 -5.95 0.88
CA THR A 61 -17.77 -5.44 0.05
C THR A 61 -18.24 -6.44 -1.01
N SER A 62 -17.40 -7.43 -1.31
CA SER A 62 -17.69 -8.49 -2.26
C SER A 62 -16.79 -9.70 -2.00
N ILE A 63 -17.17 -10.85 -2.56
CA ILE A 63 -16.36 -12.05 -2.62
C ILE A 63 -16.51 -12.71 -3.98
N SER A 64 -15.42 -13.22 -4.52
CA SER A 64 -15.41 -14.16 -5.64
C SER A 64 -14.41 -15.27 -5.38
N ALA A 65 -14.66 -16.48 -5.87
CA ALA A 65 -13.84 -17.66 -5.61
C ALA A 65 -13.32 -18.28 -6.92
N SER A 66 -12.07 -18.72 -6.86
CA SER A 66 -11.46 -19.54 -7.92
C SER A 66 -10.57 -20.59 -7.26
N GLY A 67 -11.06 -21.84 -7.20
CA GLY A 67 -10.43 -22.88 -6.38
C GLY A 67 -10.38 -22.45 -4.91
N ASN A 68 -9.22 -22.50 -4.30
CA ASN A 68 -9.00 -22.12 -2.90
C ASN A 68 -8.65 -20.63 -2.74
N VAL A 69 -8.75 -19.82 -3.80
CA VAL A 69 -8.48 -18.39 -3.78
C VAL A 69 -9.79 -17.60 -3.70
N TYR A 70 -9.93 -16.78 -2.68
CA TYR A 70 -11.06 -15.91 -2.43
C TYR A 70 -10.63 -14.46 -2.58
N THR A 71 -11.18 -13.76 -3.57
CA THR A 71 -10.92 -12.34 -3.78
C THR A 71 -11.98 -11.52 -3.08
N LEU A 72 -11.56 -10.78 -2.07
CA LEU A 72 -12.42 -9.97 -1.19
C LEU A 72 -12.31 -8.49 -1.59
N GLY A 73 -13.46 -7.84 -1.78
CA GLY A 73 -13.52 -6.39 -2.03
C GLY A 73 -13.22 -5.60 -0.78
N MET A 74 -12.44 -4.54 -0.92
CA MET A 74 -12.11 -3.59 0.13
C MET A 74 -12.68 -2.21 -0.19
N ASN A 75 -13.11 -1.47 0.84
CA ASN A 75 -13.50 -0.08 0.71
C ASN A 75 -12.54 0.77 1.56
N ILE A 76 -11.44 1.17 0.94
CA ILE A 76 -10.41 2.02 1.56
C ILE A 76 -10.78 3.48 1.32
N SER A 77 -10.77 4.28 2.38
CA SER A 77 -10.99 5.74 2.35
C SER A 77 -9.71 6.49 2.69
N GLY A 78 -9.47 7.60 2.00
CA GLY A 78 -8.20 8.31 2.06
C GLY A 78 -7.20 7.76 1.04
N THR A 79 -5.99 8.30 1.07
CA THR A 79 -4.89 7.90 0.18
C THR A 79 -3.90 7.05 0.96
N PRO A 80 -3.75 5.75 0.62
CA PRO A 80 -2.77 4.88 1.28
C PRO A 80 -1.33 5.38 1.10
N SER A 81 -0.55 5.29 2.15
CA SER A 81 0.86 5.72 2.21
C SER A 81 1.85 4.55 2.17
N GLY A 82 1.35 3.30 2.01
CA GLY A 82 2.18 2.10 2.07
C GLY A 82 2.53 1.63 3.49
N PHE A 83 2.14 2.37 4.52
CA PHE A 83 2.31 1.98 5.92
C PHE A 83 1.07 1.32 6.52
N GLU A 84 -0.03 1.33 5.80
CA GLU A 84 -1.25 0.66 6.20
C GLU A 84 -1.13 -0.84 6.01
N GLN A 85 -1.37 -1.62 7.06
CA GLN A 85 -1.41 -3.07 7.03
C GLN A 85 -2.84 -3.56 7.16
N ILE A 86 -3.31 -4.28 6.14
CA ILE A 86 -4.59 -5.00 6.16
C ILE A 86 -4.40 -6.39 6.76
N THR A 87 -5.30 -6.77 7.65
CA THR A 87 -5.39 -8.12 8.24
C THR A 87 -6.72 -8.73 7.83
N VAL A 88 -6.70 -9.97 7.34
CA VAL A 88 -7.89 -10.77 7.04
C VAL A 88 -8.03 -11.87 8.08
N THR A 89 -9.21 -12.00 8.67
CA THR A 89 -9.49 -13.01 9.69
C THR A 89 -10.75 -13.78 9.31
N PRO A 90 -10.76 -15.14 9.36
CA PRO A 90 -12.00 -15.91 9.36
C PRO A 90 -12.90 -15.45 10.52
N VAL A 91 -14.18 -15.32 10.26
CA VAL A 91 -15.17 -15.07 11.32
C VAL A 91 -15.41 -16.38 12.07
N ASP A 92 -15.56 -16.31 13.37
CA ASP A 92 -15.81 -17.46 14.23
C ASP A 92 -17.08 -18.23 13.79
N ASN A 93 -17.00 -19.54 13.75
CA ASN A 93 -18.08 -20.45 13.32
C ASN A 93 -18.59 -20.21 11.88
N SER A 94 -17.72 -19.81 10.94
CA SER A 94 -18.15 -19.47 9.56
C SER A 94 -17.38 -20.17 8.44
N ILE A 95 -16.21 -20.75 8.71
CA ILE A 95 -15.41 -21.41 7.68
C ILE A 95 -14.94 -22.79 8.17
N TYR A 96 -15.29 -23.83 7.41
CA TYR A 96 -15.01 -25.24 7.73
C TYR A 96 -14.36 -25.95 6.56
N ASP A 97 -13.61 -27.02 6.83
CA ASP A 97 -13.20 -28.01 5.83
C ASP A 97 -14.31 -29.05 5.57
N ALA A 98 -14.01 -30.04 4.71
CA ALA A 98 -14.96 -31.12 4.39
C ALA A 98 -15.19 -32.11 5.56
N THR A 99 -14.38 -32.05 6.61
CA THR A 99 -14.46 -32.91 7.80
C THR A 99 -14.91 -32.17 9.05
N ASP A 100 -15.47 -30.98 8.87
CA ASP A 100 -16.06 -30.13 9.91
C ASP A 100 -15.05 -29.49 10.86
N ASN A 101 -13.77 -29.46 10.50
CA ASN A 101 -12.79 -28.67 11.24
C ASN A 101 -12.94 -27.19 10.88
N GLU A 102 -13.00 -26.35 11.91
CA GLU A 102 -13.16 -24.91 11.76
C GLU A 102 -11.82 -24.21 11.49
N ALA A 103 -11.84 -23.19 10.64
CA ALA A 103 -10.73 -22.25 10.46
C ALA A 103 -10.56 -21.37 11.70
N SER A 104 -9.39 -21.42 12.32
CA SER A 104 -9.10 -20.58 13.49
C SER A 104 -9.20 -19.09 13.15
N THR A 105 -9.71 -18.28 14.09
CA THR A 105 -9.62 -16.82 14.02
C THR A 105 -8.18 -16.30 14.20
N SER A 106 -7.27 -17.13 14.75
CA SER A 106 -5.85 -16.81 14.85
C SER A 106 -5.10 -17.31 13.63
N GLN A 107 -4.71 -16.40 12.76
CA GLN A 107 -4.00 -16.67 11.52
C GLN A 107 -2.58 -16.07 11.57
N LEU A 108 -1.65 -16.61 10.77
CA LEU A 108 -0.25 -16.15 10.73
C LEU A 108 0.15 -15.49 9.42
N LEU A 109 -0.48 -15.87 8.29
CA LEU A 109 -0.13 -15.42 6.93
C LEU A 109 -1.27 -14.63 6.30
N ASN A 110 -1.92 -13.81 7.10
CA ASN A 110 -3.18 -13.13 6.79
C ASN A 110 -3.03 -11.61 6.70
N GLN A 111 -1.81 -11.10 6.59
CA GLN A 111 -1.53 -9.67 6.58
C GLN A 111 -0.76 -9.26 5.33
N ALA A 112 -1.06 -8.06 4.83
CA ALA A 112 -0.30 -7.42 3.75
C ALA A 112 -0.35 -5.89 3.89
N TYR A 113 0.66 -5.21 3.37
CA TYR A 113 0.67 -3.75 3.29
C TYR A 113 -0.06 -3.26 2.04
N LEU A 114 -0.83 -2.19 2.18
CA LEU A 114 -1.41 -1.51 1.03
C LEU A 114 -0.30 -0.93 0.14
N HIS A 115 -0.56 -0.86 -1.14
CA HIS A 115 0.32 -0.16 -2.06
C HIS A 115 0.24 1.35 -1.80
N ASP A 116 1.39 2.00 -1.74
CA ASP A 116 1.48 3.45 -1.65
C ASP A 116 0.80 4.13 -2.85
N LYS A 117 -0.05 5.10 -2.55
CA LYS A 117 -0.76 5.96 -3.51
C LYS A 117 -0.54 7.45 -3.21
N LEU A 118 0.27 7.73 -2.18
CA LEU A 118 0.61 9.09 -1.83
C LEU A 118 1.70 9.59 -2.78
N GLY A 119 1.48 10.74 -3.39
CA GLY A 119 2.51 11.36 -4.23
C GLY A 119 3.65 11.94 -3.39
N PRO A 120 4.88 11.98 -3.93
CA PRO A 120 6.03 12.53 -3.23
C PRO A 120 5.80 14.01 -2.87
N THR A 121 6.27 14.39 -1.69
CA THR A 121 6.19 15.76 -1.21
C THR A 121 7.57 16.27 -0.82
N ILE A 122 7.79 17.59 -1.01
CA ILE A 122 8.97 18.27 -0.46
C ILE A 122 8.74 18.41 1.05
N THR A 123 9.57 17.73 1.84
CA THR A 123 9.48 17.73 3.31
C THR A 123 10.35 18.81 3.94
N SER A 124 11.39 19.25 3.23
CA SER A 124 12.28 20.32 3.67
C SER A 124 12.91 21.03 2.48
N THR A 125 12.96 22.35 2.55
CA THR A 125 13.84 23.18 1.76
C THR A 125 14.97 23.65 2.66
N GLY A 126 16.23 23.30 2.34
CA GLY A 126 17.40 23.79 3.04
C GLY A 126 17.58 25.30 2.85
N SER A 127 18.49 25.86 3.64
CA SER A 127 18.86 27.25 3.46
C SER A 127 19.51 27.46 2.10
N LEU A 128 19.20 28.59 1.48
CA LEU A 128 19.94 29.08 0.32
C LEU A 128 21.41 29.28 0.70
N ALA A 129 22.35 28.87 -0.13
CA ALA A 129 23.76 29.13 0.10
C ALA A 129 24.03 30.66 0.17
N ILE A 130 24.98 31.07 1.01
CA ILE A 130 25.28 32.50 1.27
C ILE A 130 25.59 33.27 -0.04
N ASN A 131 26.19 32.59 -1.00
CA ASN A 131 26.48 33.18 -2.31
C ASN A 131 25.34 33.02 -3.33
N ASN A 132 24.16 32.57 -2.89
CA ASN A 132 22.98 32.28 -3.73
C ASN A 132 23.22 31.26 -4.84
N SER A 133 24.24 30.41 -4.74
CA SER A 133 24.61 29.48 -5.81
C SER A 133 23.84 28.17 -5.76
N THR A 134 23.33 27.76 -4.61
CA THR A 134 22.62 26.47 -4.44
C THR A 134 21.53 26.52 -3.42
N ILE A 135 20.53 25.66 -3.59
CA ILE A 135 19.52 25.36 -2.57
C ILE A 135 19.33 23.84 -2.47
N ALA A 136 19.16 23.33 -1.26
CA ALA A 136 18.84 21.92 -1.03
C ALA A 136 17.34 21.73 -0.91
N VAL A 137 16.81 20.69 -1.54
CA VAL A 137 15.40 20.27 -1.47
C VAL A 137 15.39 18.81 -1.07
N THR A 138 14.64 18.47 0.00
CA THR A 138 14.51 17.09 0.47
C THR A 138 13.09 16.61 0.25
N PHE A 139 12.95 15.45 -0.39
CA PHE A 139 11.68 14.76 -0.55
C PHE A 139 11.45 13.79 0.61
N GLY A 140 10.19 13.42 0.84
CA GLY A 140 9.79 12.43 1.85
C GLY A 140 10.09 10.99 1.43
N GLU A 141 10.36 10.77 0.14
CA GLU A 141 10.56 9.46 -0.47
C GLU A 141 11.46 9.54 -1.71
N THR A 142 11.79 8.39 -2.30
CA THR A 142 12.48 8.34 -3.60
C THR A 142 11.58 8.87 -4.70
N VAL A 143 12.10 9.76 -5.52
CA VAL A 143 11.37 10.40 -6.62
C VAL A 143 11.99 10.07 -7.98
N TYR A 144 11.15 10.06 -9.02
CA TYR A 144 11.52 9.70 -10.38
C TYR A 144 10.88 10.66 -11.38
N ASN A 145 11.51 10.87 -12.54
CA ASN A 145 10.94 11.68 -13.61
C ASN A 145 10.09 10.89 -14.60
N THR A 146 10.01 9.56 -14.44
CA THR A 146 9.23 8.68 -15.31
C THR A 146 8.28 7.84 -14.47
N SER A 147 7.05 7.68 -14.94
CA SER A 147 6.06 6.79 -14.34
C SER A 147 6.58 5.36 -14.24
N GLY A 148 6.22 4.66 -13.16
CA GLY A 148 6.69 3.29 -12.89
C GLY A 148 8.00 3.20 -12.10
N GLY A 149 8.42 4.29 -11.45
CA GLY A 149 9.56 4.29 -10.54
C GLY A 149 10.91 4.19 -11.25
N SER A 150 11.08 4.90 -12.37
CA SER A 150 12.30 4.91 -13.16
C SER A 150 12.68 6.32 -13.61
N GLY A 151 13.95 6.50 -14.01
CA GLY A 151 14.49 7.78 -14.44
C GLY A 151 14.91 8.68 -13.27
N ALA A 152 16.08 9.29 -13.39
CA ALA A 152 16.57 10.26 -12.43
C ALA A 152 15.98 11.64 -12.72
N LEU A 153 15.77 12.45 -11.66
CA LEU A 153 15.39 13.85 -11.85
C LEU A 153 16.48 14.63 -12.56
N GLU A 154 16.07 15.52 -13.44
CA GLU A 154 16.91 16.42 -14.23
C GLU A 154 16.63 17.87 -13.86
N THR A 155 17.48 18.80 -14.32
CA THR A 155 17.31 20.23 -14.03
C THR A 155 15.98 20.79 -14.50
N GLY A 156 15.41 20.22 -15.58
CA GLY A 156 14.11 20.59 -16.13
C GLY A 156 12.92 20.17 -15.28
N ASP A 157 13.10 19.28 -14.32
CA ASP A 157 12.02 18.84 -13.41
C ASP A 157 11.79 19.83 -12.27
N PHE A 158 12.63 20.86 -12.15
CA PHE A 158 12.54 21.88 -11.11
C PHE A 158 12.39 23.27 -11.73
N ALA A 159 11.58 24.09 -11.08
CA ALA A 159 11.45 25.51 -11.42
C ALA A 159 11.63 26.38 -10.17
N PHE A 160 12.33 27.50 -10.33
CA PHE A 160 12.43 28.52 -9.30
C PHE A 160 11.43 29.65 -9.59
N ALA A 161 10.81 30.16 -8.53
CA ALA A 161 10.07 31.41 -8.56
C ALA A 161 10.76 32.42 -7.63
N LEU A 162 10.99 33.62 -8.13
CA LEU A 162 11.52 34.75 -7.35
C LEU A 162 10.39 35.70 -7.00
N SER A 163 10.45 36.27 -5.80
CA SER A 163 9.52 37.32 -5.39
C SER A 163 10.28 38.41 -4.62
N GLY A 164 10.02 39.64 -4.93
CA GLY A 164 10.71 40.81 -4.34
C GLY A 164 12.16 40.98 -4.84
N GLY A 165 12.78 42.06 -4.41
CA GLY A 165 14.18 42.36 -4.77
C GLY A 165 14.37 42.82 -6.20
N THR A 166 15.64 42.77 -6.70
CA THR A 166 16.05 43.24 -8.00
C THR A 166 16.38 42.13 -9.01
N ALA A 167 16.56 40.90 -8.54
CA ALA A 167 16.74 39.75 -9.44
C ALA A 167 15.43 39.42 -10.14
N THR A 168 15.48 39.22 -11.44
CA THR A 168 14.27 39.07 -12.29
C THR A 168 14.04 37.65 -12.78
N ALA A 169 15.04 36.79 -12.73
CA ALA A 169 14.94 35.40 -13.15
C ALA A 169 15.89 34.52 -12.34
N ALA A 170 15.53 33.25 -12.19
CA ALA A 170 16.42 32.22 -11.67
C ALA A 170 16.17 30.89 -12.43
N ALA A 171 17.23 30.17 -12.74
CA ALA A 171 17.15 28.87 -13.39
C ALA A 171 17.94 27.83 -12.63
N VAL A 172 17.51 26.56 -12.71
CA VAL A 172 18.27 25.42 -12.20
C VAL A 172 19.40 25.10 -13.17
N SER A 173 20.64 25.25 -12.71
CA SER A 173 21.83 25.07 -13.54
C SER A 173 22.50 23.71 -13.36
N SER A 174 22.30 23.06 -12.22
CA SER A 174 22.87 21.75 -11.92
C SER A 174 22.05 21.05 -10.85
N ILE A 175 22.24 19.73 -10.75
CA ILE A 175 21.62 18.89 -9.75
C ILE A 175 22.65 17.92 -9.17
N ALA A 176 22.67 17.78 -7.86
CA ALA A 176 23.46 16.77 -7.16
C ALA A 176 22.56 16.09 -6.13
N VAL A 177 22.67 14.75 -6.02
CA VAL A 177 21.73 13.93 -5.21
C VAL A 177 22.49 13.22 -4.11
N SER A 178 21.93 13.24 -2.91
CA SER A 178 22.38 12.47 -1.74
C SER A 178 21.17 11.96 -0.98
N GLY A 179 20.88 10.67 -1.09
CA GLY A 179 19.63 10.09 -0.55
C GLY A 179 18.41 10.76 -1.16
N TYR A 180 17.54 11.32 -0.33
CA TYR A 180 16.33 12.04 -0.76
C TYR A 180 16.56 13.55 -0.94
N THR A 181 17.79 14.02 -0.75
CA THR A 181 18.14 15.44 -0.85
C THR A 181 18.78 15.77 -2.20
N TYR A 182 18.20 16.74 -2.88
CA TYR A 182 18.62 17.28 -4.16
C TYR A 182 19.22 18.68 -3.96
N THR A 183 20.49 18.84 -4.21
CA THR A 183 21.15 20.16 -4.20
C THR A 183 21.08 20.74 -5.60
N LEU A 184 20.30 21.80 -5.76
CA LEU A 184 20.05 22.48 -7.03
C LEU A 184 20.99 23.68 -7.16
N GLY A 185 21.76 23.74 -8.26
CA GLY A 185 22.52 24.91 -8.63
C GLY A 185 21.59 26.01 -9.14
N ILE A 186 21.91 27.26 -8.82
CA ILE A 186 21.12 28.44 -9.18
C ILE A 186 21.94 29.32 -10.10
N THR A 187 21.35 29.75 -11.21
CA THR A 187 21.82 30.86 -12.05
C THR A 187 20.79 31.98 -11.98
N LEU A 188 21.26 33.18 -11.61
CA LEU A 188 20.47 34.42 -11.55
C LEU A 188 20.71 35.26 -12.79
#